data_d88d2372130689a3fb869dd36f735b3a
#
_entry.id   d88d2372130689a3fb869dd36f735b3a
#
_cell.length_a   1.000
_cell.length_b   1.000
_cell.length_c   1.000
_cell.angle_alpha   90.00
_cell.angle_beta   90.00
_cell.angle_gamma   90.00
#
_symmetry.space_group_name_H-M   'P 1'
#
loop_
_entity.id
_entity.type
_entity.pdbx_description
1 polymer ?
#
loop_
_entity_poly.entity_id
_entity_poly.type
_entity_poly.pdbx_seq_one_letter_code
_entity_poly.pdbx_strand_id
1 'polypeptide(L)'
;MAKIGIYGSSFDPITNVHLWTASTVAHRCKLDKVIFLPCSNKRRDKKMNTEDIHRWNMINLAIEGNDNFIADDYEMKEEAWKITTYETMKHFKEKFIGDEVYFIMGADLLVDIGEEKWRHSEELVKENSFIVMARNNIDMTDTIAKSPILRNNDDGRFRLMSKGLAMEISSTYIREEFGRGGEPRYLLPEACYEYCKKNSLYKKVK
;
A
#
# COMPACT_ATOMS: atom_id res chain seq x y z
N MET A 1 -10.16 19.02 11.09
CA MET A 1 -9.31 18.62 9.95
C MET A 1 -8.71 17.28 10.31
N ALA A 2 -9.21 16.22 9.71
CA ALA A 2 -8.72 14.87 9.97
C ALA A 2 -7.44 14.60 9.17
N LYS A 3 -6.65 13.59 9.60
CA LYS A 3 -5.45 13.11 8.91
C LYS A 3 -5.72 11.72 8.37
N ILE A 4 -5.66 11.58 7.06
CA ILE A 4 -6.03 10.36 6.36
C ILE A 4 -4.84 9.82 5.58
N GLY A 5 -4.48 8.56 5.83
CA GLY A 5 -3.44 7.86 5.10
C GLY A 5 -4.02 6.95 4.03
N ILE A 6 -3.59 7.08 2.78
CA ILE A 6 -3.94 6.19 1.68
C ILE A 6 -2.84 5.15 1.54
N TYR A 7 -3.15 3.91 1.85
CA TYR A 7 -2.21 2.80 1.82
C TYR A 7 -2.50 1.89 0.61
N GLY A 8 -1.83 2.18 -0.50
CA GLY A 8 -1.95 1.44 -1.75
C GLY A 8 -1.03 0.23 -1.82
N SER A 9 -1.57 -0.94 -2.10
CA SER A 9 -0.79 -2.16 -2.35
C SER A 9 -1.60 -3.19 -3.14
N SER A 10 -0.94 -4.25 -3.60
CA SER A 10 -1.66 -5.39 -4.20
C SER A 10 -2.49 -6.16 -3.19
N PHE A 11 -2.03 -6.28 -1.94
CA PHE A 11 -2.65 -7.11 -0.90
C PHE A 11 -3.03 -8.52 -1.41
N ASP A 12 -2.07 -9.21 -2.01
CA ASP A 12 -2.28 -10.49 -2.71
C ASP A 12 -1.44 -11.64 -2.10
N PRO A 13 -1.74 -12.11 -0.87
CA PRO A 13 -2.75 -11.63 0.09
C PRO A 13 -2.28 -10.44 0.94
N ILE A 14 -3.21 -9.86 1.70
CA ILE A 14 -2.87 -8.99 2.83
C ILE A 14 -2.13 -9.81 3.90
N THR A 15 -1.13 -9.22 4.55
CA THR A 15 -0.26 -9.88 5.52
C THR A 15 -0.29 -9.16 6.87
N ASN A 16 0.17 -9.82 7.93
CA ASN A 16 0.32 -9.19 9.24
C ASN A 16 1.24 -7.96 9.18
N VAL A 17 2.26 -7.98 8.31
CA VAL A 17 3.15 -6.83 8.12
C VAL A 17 2.41 -5.61 7.57
N HIS A 18 1.45 -5.79 6.66
CA HIS A 18 0.63 -4.67 6.19
C HIS A 18 -0.17 -4.03 7.33
N LEU A 19 -0.77 -4.84 8.21
CA LEU A 19 -1.55 -4.34 9.34
C LEU A 19 -0.67 -3.65 10.38
N TRP A 20 0.47 -4.24 10.75
CA TRP A 20 1.41 -3.63 11.69
C TRP A 20 1.98 -2.33 11.15
N THR A 21 2.27 -2.29 9.86
CA THR A 21 2.69 -1.09 9.15
C THR A 21 1.63 0.00 9.25
N ALA A 22 0.40 -0.29 8.87
CA ALA A 22 -0.71 0.67 8.93
C ALA A 22 -0.94 1.16 10.36
N SER A 23 -0.94 0.27 11.36
CA SER A 23 -1.09 0.61 12.77
C SER A 23 0.05 1.51 13.27
N THR A 24 1.30 1.18 12.94
CA THR A 24 2.47 1.97 13.34
C THR A 24 2.44 3.37 12.73
N VAL A 25 2.09 3.47 11.44
CA VAL A 25 1.97 4.75 10.73
C VAL A 25 0.83 5.57 11.32
N ALA A 26 -0.34 4.97 11.53
CA ALA A 26 -1.49 5.64 12.13
C ALA A 26 -1.14 6.25 13.49
N HIS A 27 -0.50 5.47 14.37
CA HIS A 27 -0.12 5.94 15.69
C HIS A 27 0.95 7.05 15.64
N ARG A 28 2.05 6.84 14.91
CA ARG A 28 3.19 7.78 14.91
C ARG A 28 2.91 9.07 14.15
N CYS A 29 2.13 9.01 13.08
CA CYS A 29 1.76 10.17 12.28
C CYS A 29 0.44 10.79 12.74
N LYS A 30 -0.20 10.23 13.79
CA LYS A 30 -1.48 10.68 14.33
C LYS A 30 -2.55 10.74 13.24
N LEU A 31 -2.67 9.67 12.45
CA LEU A 31 -3.71 9.55 11.45
C LEU A 31 -5.03 9.16 12.13
N ASP A 32 -6.11 9.79 11.74
CA ASP A 32 -7.46 9.47 12.18
C ASP A 32 -7.99 8.23 11.43
N LYS A 33 -7.56 8.05 10.17
CA LYS A 33 -7.97 6.92 9.34
C LYS A 33 -6.83 6.44 8.43
N VAL A 34 -6.81 5.14 8.14
CA VAL A 34 -6.00 4.53 7.10
C VAL A 34 -6.91 3.83 6.10
N ILE A 35 -6.83 4.25 4.85
CA ILE A 35 -7.58 3.66 3.74
C ILE A 35 -6.71 2.58 3.09
N PHE A 36 -7.12 1.32 3.18
CA PHE A 36 -6.51 0.21 2.46
C PHE A 36 -7.05 0.19 1.04
N LEU A 37 -6.19 0.50 0.08
CA LEU A 37 -6.55 0.65 -1.32
C LEU A 37 -5.89 -0.45 -2.16
N PRO A 38 -6.59 -1.54 -2.49
CA PRO A 38 -6.05 -2.59 -3.33
C PRO A 38 -5.92 -2.14 -4.79
N CYS A 39 -4.76 -2.42 -5.40
CA CYS A 39 -4.57 -2.22 -6.83
C CYS A 39 -5.52 -3.11 -7.65
N SER A 40 -6.03 -2.60 -8.76
CA SER A 40 -6.88 -3.36 -9.69
C SER A 40 -6.09 -4.38 -10.52
N ASN A 41 -6.72 -5.51 -10.86
CA ASN A 41 -6.21 -6.47 -11.85
C ASN A 41 -6.14 -5.89 -13.28
N LYS A 42 -6.81 -4.76 -13.53
CA LYS A 42 -6.77 -4.05 -14.81
C LYS A 42 -5.45 -3.30 -15.03
N ARG A 43 -4.60 -3.15 -14.00
CA ARG A 43 -3.27 -2.53 -14.13
C ARG A 43 -2.40 -3.33 -15.08
N ARG A 44 -1.73 -2.62 -16.00
CA ARG A 44 -0.84 -3.24 -17.00
C ARG A 44 0.61 -3.40 -16.52
N ASP A 45 0.99 -2.59 -15.55
CA ASP A 45 2.34 -2.52 -14.97
C ASP A 45 2.59 -3.58 -13.87
N LYS A 46 1.52 -4.22 -13.39
CA LYS A 46 1.62 -5.20 -12.30
C LYS A 46 0.63 -6.35 -12.48
N LYS A 47 1.16 -7.56 -12.60
CA LYS A 47 0.32 -8.77 -12.66
C LYS A 47 -0.09 -9.20 -11.25
N MET A 48 -1.40 -9.35 -11.01
CA MET A 48 -1.94 -9.95 -9.79
C MET A 48 -2.09 -11.47 -9.97
N ASN A 49 -2.00 -12.20 -8.86
CA ASN A 49 -2.14 -13.67 -8.87
C ASN A 49 -3.58 -14.10 -8.55
N THR A 50 -4.37 -13.19 -7.98
CA THR A 50 -5.72 -13.45 -7.47
C THR A 50 -6.67 -12.38 -7.99
N GLU A 51 -7.92 -12.77 -8.27
CA GLU A 51 -8.96 -11.85 -8.71
C GLU A 51 -9.26 -10.78 -7.65
N ASP A 52 -9.73 -9.62 -8.11
CA ASP A 52 -10.03 -8.45 -7.27
C ASP A 52 -10.96 -8.81 -6.11
N ILE A 53 -11.98 -9.64 -6.35
CA ILE A 53 -12.97 -10.02 -5.33
C ILE A 53 -12.34 -10.77 -4.16
N HIS A 54 -11.36 -11.64 -4.39
CA HIS A 54 -10.70 -12.36 -3.31
C HIS A 54 -9.81 -11.42 -2.48
N ARG A 55 -9.09 -10.51 -3.13
CA ARG A 55 -8.23 -9.54 -2.44
C ARG A 55 -9.07 -8.55 -1.62
N TRP A 56 -10.19 -8.10 -2.18
CA TRP A 56 -11.18 -7.28 -1.49
C TRP A 56 -11.72 -7.95 -0.23
N ASN A 57 -12.16 -9.21 -0.35
CA ASN A 57 -12.69 -9.96 0.79
C ASN A 57 -11.64 -10.17 1.89
N MET A 58 -10.39 -10.48 1.52
CA MET A 58 -9.30 -10.64 2.49
C MET A 58 -8.97 -9.34 3.22
N ILE A 59 -9.01 -8.19 2.55
CA ILE A 59 -8.78 -6.90 3.21
C ILE A 59 -9.88 -6.63 4.24
N ASN A 60 -11.16 -6.80 3.87
CA ASN A 60 -12.26 -6.57 4.79
C ASN A 60 -12.18 -7.49 6.01
N LEU A 61 -11.89 -8.78 5.82
CA LEU A 61 -11.67 -9.72 6.92
C LEU A 61 -10.47 -9.32 7.81
N ALA A 62 -9.41 -8.78 7.22
CA ALA A 62 -8.19 -8.43 7.95
C ALA A 62 -8.35 -7.19 8.84
N ILE A 63 -9.20 -6.24 8.44
CA ILE A 63 -9.40 -4.98 9.16
C ILE A 63 -10.67 -4.97 10.01
N GLU A 64 -11.44 -6.07 10.01
CA GLU A 64 -12.65 -6.20 10.81
C GLU A 64 -12.36 -5.88 12.28
N GLY A 65 -13.23 -5.07 12.90
CA GLY A 65 -13.10 -4.66 14.30
C GLY A 65 -12.13 -3.49 14.55
N ASN A 66 -11.60 -2.85 13.51
CA ASN A 66 -10.79 -1.64 13.65
C ASN A 66 -11.46 -0.47 12.92
N ASP A 67 -12.11 0.41 13.67
CA ASP A 67 -12.86 1.56 13.12
C ASP A 67 -12.01 2.61 12.40
N ASN A 68 -10.69 2.59 12.62
CA ASN A 68 -9.76 3.52 11.98
C ASN A 68 -9.22 2.98 10.63
N PHE A 69 -9.45 1.69 10.33
CA PHE A 69 -9.04 1.06 9.09
C PHE A 69 -10.24 0.89 8.17
N ILE A 70 -10.14 1.37 6.96
CA ILE A 70 -11.24 1.36 5.98
C ILE A 70 -10.70 0.77 4.69
N ALA A 71 -11.41 -0.16 4.09
CA ALA A 71 -11.15 -0.61 2.72
C ALA A 71 -11.85 0.31 1.71
N ASP A 72 -11.17 0.62 0.60
CA ASP A 72 -11.75 1.35 -0.52
C ASP A 72 -11.39 0.66 -1.84
N ASP A 73 -12.39 0.41 -2.66
CA ASP A 73 -12.26 -0.34 -3.91
C ASP A 73 -12.17 0.56 -5.16
N TYR A 74 -11.85 1.83 -4.97
CA TYR A 74 -11.80 2.82 -6.05
C TYR A 74 -11.00 2.35 -7.27
N GLU A 75 -9.73 1.92 -7.10
CA GLU A 75 -8.93 1.44 -8.23
C GLU A 75 -9.50 0.19 -8.89
N MET A 76 -10.20 -0.68 -8.16
CA MET A 76 -10.83 -1.88 -8.72
C MET A 76 -12.02 -1.54 -9.62
N LYS A 77 -12.70 -0.42 -9.38
CA LYS A 77 -13.85 0.05 -10.17
C LYS A 77 -13.44 0.87 -11.38
N GLU A 78 -12.29 1.54 -11.30
CA GLU A 78 -11.82 2.43 -12.36
C GLU A 78 -11.38 1.69 -13.63
N GLU A 79 -11.31 2.44 -14.73
CA GLU A 79 -10.78 1.97 -16.00
C GLU A 79 -9.24 1.95 -15.97
N ALA A 80 -8.64 0.94 -16.62
CA ALA A 80 -7.19 0.69 -16.59
C ALA A 80 -6.32 1.92 -16.92
N TRP A 81 -6.77 2.79 -17.83
CA TRP A 81 -6.01 3.95 -18.26
C TRP A 81 -6.03 5.12 -17.26
N LYS A 82 -7.02 5.14 -16.35
CA LYS A 82 -7.13 6.13 -15.27
C LYS A 82 -6.37 5.72 -14.01
N ILE A 83 -5.98 4.45 -13.88
CA ILE A 83 -5.35 3.96 -12.66
C ILE A 83 -3.88 4.41 -12.63
N THR A 84 -3.64 5.58 -12.06
CA THR A 84 -2.32 6.07 -11.66
C THR A 84 -2.38 6.58 -10.23
N THR A 85 -1.27 6.53 -9.51
CA THR A 85 -1.26 7.04 -8.13
C THR A 85 -1.60 8.53 -8.07
N TYR A 86 -1.26 9.31 -9.08
CA TYR A 86 -1.64 10.73 -9.18
C TYR A 86 -3.16 10.90 -9.24
N GLU A 87 -3.86 10.22 -10.15
CA GLU A 87 -5.33 10.30 -10.26
C GLU A 87 -6.01 9.74 -9.00
N THR A 88 -5.46 8.69 -8.44
CA THR A 88 -5.94 8.12 -7.17
C THR A 88 -5.85 9.14 -6.03
N MET A 89 -4.72 9.81 -5.88
CA MET A 89 -4.55 10.82 -4.83
C MET A 89 -5.45 12.04 -5.06
N LYS A 90 -5.64 12.45 -6.30
CA LYS A 90 -6.57 13.52 -6.67
C LYS A 90 -8.00 13.17 -6.24
N HIS A 91 -8.47 11.95 -6.56
CA HIS A 91 -9.78 11.46 -6.12
C HIS A 91 -9.94 11.53 -4.59
N PHE A 92 -8.95 11.04 -3.83
CA PHE A 92 -9.05 11.03 -2.37
C PHE A 92 -8.97 12.44 -1.76
N LYS A 93 -8.24 13.36 -2.35
CA LYS A 93 -8.25 14.78 -1.92
C LYS A 93 -9.60 15.45 -2.17
N GLU A 94 -10.27 15.13 -3.27
CA GLU A 94 -11.63 15.60 -3.54
C GLU A 94 -12.64 14.94 -2.59
N LYS A 95 -12.50 13.64 -2.31
CA LYS A 95 -13.37 12.90 -1.39
C LYS A 95 -13.26 13.39 0.07
N PHE A 96 -12.07 13.81 0.49
CA PHE A 96 -11.75 14.27 1.84
C PHE A 96 -11.39 15.77 1.84
N ILE A 97 -12.18 16.57 1.12
CA ILE A 97 -11.94 18.02 1.04
C ILE A 97 -11.93 18.66 2.43
N GLY A 98 -10.89 19.43 2.72
CA GLY A 98 -10.69 20.05 4.04
C GLY A 98 -9.89 19.21 5.04
N ASP A 99 -9.52 17.96 4.69
CA ASP A 99 -8.66 17.08 5.49
C ASP A 99 -7.24 16.97 4.92
N GLU A 100 -6.29 16.55 5.75
CA GLU A 100 -4.92 16.25 5.34
C GLU A 100 -4.84 14.81 4.79
N VAL A 101 -4.54 14.65 3.51
CA VAL A 101 -4.42 13.34 2.87
C VAL A 101 -2.96 13.02 2.55
N TYR A 102 -2.49 11.84 2.98
CA TYR A 102 -1.12 11.37 2.81
C TYR A 102 -1.09 10.06 2.02
N PHE A 103 -0.16 9.94 1.08
CA PHE A 103 0.14 8.65 0.48
C PHE A 103 1.17 7.89 1.33
N ILE A 104 0.83 6.67 1.76
CA ILE A 104 1.71 5.80 2.55
C ILE A 104 2.44 4.86 1.61
N MET A 105 3.78 4.89 1.63
CA MET A 105 4.62 4.09 0.75
C MET A 105 5.92 3.61 1.41
N GLY A 106 6.54 2.59 0.84
CA GLY A 106 7.89 2.18 1.21
C GLY A 106 8.96 3.03 0.52
N ALA A 107 10.18 3.01 1.05
CA ALA A 107 11.32 3.74 0.50
C ALA A 107 11.69 3.30 -0.94
N ASP A 108 11.39 2.05 -1.30
CA ASP A 108 11.54 1.54 -2.67
C ASP A 108 10.69 2.33 -3.69
N LEU A 109 9.46 2.68 -3.32
CA LEU A 109 8.60 3.49 -4.18
C LEU A 109 9.03 4.95 -4.25
N LEU A 110 9.65 5.48 -3.18
CA LEU A 110 10.24 6.83 -3.20
C LEU A 110 11.35 6.90 -4.25
N VAL A 111 12.20 5.87 -4.35
CA VAL A 111 13.23 5.76 -5.39
C VAL A 111 12.61 5.78 -6.78
N ASP A 112 11.60 4.93 -7.01
CA ASP A 112 10.95 4.85 -8.32
C ASP A 112 10.28 6.17 -8.74
N ILE A 113 9.66 6.88 -7.80
CA ILE A 113 9.09 8.21 -8.04
C ILE A 113 10.21 9.22 -8.34
N GLY A 114 11.29 9.19 -7.56
CA GLY A 114 12.43 10.09 -7.73
C GLY A 114 13.21 9.89 -9.05
N GLU A 115 13.14 8.70 -9.61
CA GLU A 115 13.67 8.32 -10.93
C GLU A 115 12.64 8.49 -12.06
N GLU A 116 11.50 9.11 -11.77
CA GLU A 116 10.40 9.40 -12.73
C GLU A 116 9.85 8.16 -13.45
N LYS A 117 9.94 6.99 -12.83
CA LYS A 117 9.40 5.73 -13.38
C LYS A 117 7.88 5.67 -13.38
N TRP A 118 7.23 6.52 -12.60
CA TRP A 118 5.77 6.55 -12.52
C TRP A 118 5.20 7.63 -13.45
N ARG A 119 4.02 7.35 -13.97
CA ARG A 119 3.27 8.36 -14.72
C ARG A 119 2.90 9.51 -13.77
N HIS A 120 3.14 10.75 -14.22
CA HIS A 120 2.86 11.96 -13.45
C HIS A 120 3.67 12.05 -12.14
N SER A 121 4.93 11.57 -12.12
CA SER A 121 5.80 11.65 -10.94
C SER A 121 5.97 13.07 -10.44
N GLU A 122 6.18 14.03 -11.31
CA GLU A 122 6.38 15.43 -10.94
C GLU A 122 5.12 16.04 -10.32
N GLU A 123 3.97 15.90 -10.98
CA GLU A 123 2.69 16.39 -10.47
C GLU A 123 2.30 15.68 -9.17
N LEU A 124 2.54 14.36 -9.09
CA LEU A 124 2.29 13.58 -7.89
C LEU A 124 3.07 14.15 -6.70
N VAL A 125 4.37 14.39 -6.87
CA VAL A 125 5.22 14.95 -5.81
C VAL A 125 4.82 16.38 -5.47
N LYS A 126 4.59 17.22 -6.47
CA LYS A 126 4.26 18.63 -6.29
C LYS A 126 2.96 18.88 -5.55
N GLU A 127 1.98 18.01 -5.73
CA GLU A 127 0.62 18.22 -5.23
C GLU A 127 0.26 17.42 -3.98
N ASN A 128 1.08 16.44 -3.57
CA ASN A 128 0.71 15.53 -2.50
C ASN A 128 1.71 15.50 -1.34
N SER A 129 1.26 14.95 -0.22
CA SER A 129 2.06 14.68 0.97
C SER A 129 2.24 13.18 1.16
N PHE A 130 3.40 12.80 1.71
CA PHE A 130 3.83 11.40 1.77
C PHE A 130 4.23 10.99 3.18
N ILE A 131 3.93 9.74 3.52
CA ILE A 131 4.54 9.05 4.65
C ILE A 131 5.38 7.92 4.08
N VAL A 132 6.70 8.04 4.22
CA VAL A 132 7.66 7.12 3.62
C VAL A 132 8.30 6.26 4.70
N MET A 133 8.20 4.94 4.54
CA MET A 133 8.70 3.99 5.50
C MET A 133 10.03 3.37 5.07
N ALA A 134 10.97 3.31 5.99
CA ALA A 134 12.24 2.65 5.76
C ALA A 134 12.03 1.20 5.29
N ARG A 135 12.69 0.83 4.21
CA ARG A 135 12.67 -0.50 3.61
C ARG A 135 13.95 -0.77 2.82
N ASN A 136 14.38 -2.03 2.78
CA ASN A 136 15.52 -2.49 1.98
C ASN A 136 16.82 -1.70 2.22
N ASN A 137 17.01 -1.18 3.43
CA ASN A 137 18.18 -0.35 3.80
C ASN A 137 18.39 0.89 2.90
N ILE A 138 17.33 1.38 2.27
CA ILE A 138 17.37 2.59 1.45
C ILE A 138 17.51 3.82 2.35
N ASP A 139 18.50 4.65 2.08
CA ASP A 139 18.63 5.97 2.69
C ASP A 139 17.66 6.93 1.99
N MET A 140 16.55 7.22 2.68
CA MET A 140 15.49 8.08 2.16
C MET A 140 15.94 9.53 2.01
N THR A 141 16.81 10.01 2.91
CA THR A 141 17.34 11.38 2.86
C THR A 141 18.26 11.56 1.67
N ASP A 142 19.16 10.59 1.45
CA ASP A 142 20.04 10.59 0.28
C ASP A 142 19.24 10.45 -1.03
N THR A 143 18.18 9.64 -1.02
CA THR A 143 17.26 9.50 -2.16
C THR A 143 16.60 10.83 -2.51
N ILE A 144 16.09 11.57 -1.52
CA ILE A 144 15.49 12.90 -1.74
C ILE A 144 16.54 13.88 -2.26
N ALA A 145 17.72 13.90 -1.64
CA ALA A 145 18.78 14.83 -2.00
C ALA A 145 19.29 14.65 -3.45
N LYS A 146 19.33 13.41 -3.94
CA LYS A 146 19.80 13.08 -5.31
C LYS A 146 18.78 13.35 -6.39
N SER A 147 17.49 13.22 -6.08
CA SER A 147 16.43 13.43 -7.07
C SER A 147 16.00 14.89 -7.16
N PRO A 148 16.10 15.55 -8.34
CA PRO A 148 15.67 16.93 -8.50
C PRO A 148 14.19 17.15 -8.16
N ILE A 149 13.29 16.25 -8.62
CA ILE A 149 11.86 16.39 -8.36
C ILE A 149 11.50 16.23 -6.89
N LEU A 150 12.20 15.36 -6.14
CA LEU A 150 11.97 15.18 -4.71
C LEU A 150 12.56 16.37 -3.94
N ARG A 151 13.84 16.72 -4.18
CA ARG A 151 14.54 17.78 -3.48
C ARG A 151 13.87 19.14 -3.63
N ASN A 152 13.43 19.49 -4.86
CA ASN A 152 12.81 20.78 -5.11
C ASN A 152 11.41 20.92 -4.49
N ASN A 153 10.82 19.82 -4.04
CA ASN A 153 9.52 19.77 -3.38
C ASN A 153 9.61 19.32 -1.92
N ASP A 154 10.81 19.24 -1.33
CA ASP A 154 10.98 18.88 0.09
C ASP A 154 10.73 20.10 1.00
N ASP A 155 9.48 20.45 1.16
CA ASP A 155 8.95 21.54 1.98
C ASP A 155 8.22 21.02 3.25
N GLY A 156 8.57 19.81 3.71
CA GLY A 156 7.93 19.11 4.81
C GLY A 156 6.81 18.15 4.39
N ARG A 157 6.61 17.96 3.09
CA ARG A 157 5.61 16.99 2.58
C ARG A 157 6.03 15.53 2.71
N PHE A 158 7.31 15.24 2.91
CA PHE A 158 7.82 13.90 3.14
C PHE A 158 8.00 13.64 4.64
N ARG A 159 7.12 12.84 5.23
CA ARG A 159 7.26 12.36 6.61
C ARG A 159 8.03 11.05 6.59
N LEU A 160 9.33 11.10 6.90
CA LEU A 160 10.22 9.94 6.86
C LEU A 160 10.15 9.14 8.16
N MET A 161 9.81 7.87 8.05
CA MET A 161 9.77 6.93 9.16
C MET A 161 10.98 5.99 9.09
N SER A 162 12.10 6.40 9.72
CA SER A 162 13.37 5.66 9.73
C SER A 162 13.35 4.40 10.62
N LYS A 163 12.40 4.33 11.57
CA LYS A 163 12.22 3.18 12.46
C LYS A 163 10.84 2.58 12.25
N GLY A 164 10.78 1.37 11.77
CA GLY A 164 9.57 0.58 11.57
C GLY A 164 9.85 -0.89 11.84
N LEU A 165 8.88 -1.74 11.56
CA LEU A 165 9.06 -3.20 11.57
C LEU A 165 9.78 -3.58 10.27
N ALA A 166 11.09 -3.83 10.37
CA ALA A 166 11.84 -4.45 9.28
C ALA A 166 11.59 -5.97 9.32
N MET A 167 10.65 -6.42 8.49
CA MET A 167 10.33 -7.85 8.38
C MET A 167 10.32 -8.26 6.91
N GLU A 168 10.95 -9.38 6.62
CA GLU A 168 11.04 -9.95 5.27
C GLU A 168 9.79 -10.74 4.85
N ILE A 169 8.70 -10.66 5.62
CA ILE A 169 7.45 -11.31 5.26
C ILE A 169 6.82 -10.57 4.08
N SER A 170 6.68 -11.26 2.96
CA SER A 170 6.05 -10.72 1.76
C SER A 170 4.88 -11.59 1.30
N SER A 171 3.93 -10.97 0.58
CA SER A 171 2.85 -11.72 -0.05
C SER A 171 3.38 -12.77 -1.03
N THR A 172 4.52 -12.53 -1.67
CA THR A 172 5.17 -13.50 -2.56
C THR A 172 5.59 -14.75 -1.81
N TYR A 173 6.27 -14.59 -0.67
CA TYR A 173 6.66 -15.72 0.17
C TYR A 173 5.43 -16.55 0.60
N ILE A 174 4.37 -15.89 1.04
CA ILE A 174 3.12 -16.57 1.47
C ILE A 174 2.51 -17.36 0.31
N ARG A 175 2.43 -16.78 -0.88
CA ARG A 175 1.92 -17.49 -2.07
C ARG A 175 2.78 -18.71 -2.44
N GLU A 176 4.10 -18.58 -2.34
CA GLU A 176 5.00 -19.70 -2.60
C GLU A 176 4.82 -20.83 -1.59
N GLU A 177 4.66 -20.50 -0.30
CA GLU A 177 4.38 -21.49 0.74
C GLU A 177 3.07 -22.24 0.48
N PHE A 178 1.98 -21.55 0.19
CA PHE A 178 0.73 -22.21 -0.23
C PHE A 178 0.93 -23.10 -1.46
N GLY A 179 1.70 -22.62 -2.45
CA GLY A 179 1.99 -23.35 -3.69
C GLY A 179 2.84 -24.61 -3.50
N ARG A 180 3.63 -24.68 -2.43
CA ARG A 180 4.45 -25.85 -2.04
C ARG A 180 3.69 -26.80 -1.09
N GLY A 181 2.48 -26.42 -0.65
CA GLY A 181 1.74 -27.17 0.38
C GLY A 181 2.22 -26.89 1.80
N GLY A 182 2.93 -25.78 2.01
CA GLY A 182 3.37 -25.30 3.32
C GLY A 182 2.25 -24.64 4.12
N GLU A 183 2.59 -24.13 5.31
CA GLU A 183 1.63 -23.65 6.32
C GLU A 183 1.94 -22.19 6.74
N PRO A 184 1.60 -21.16 5.93
CA PRO A 184 1.90 -19.77 6.24
C PRO A 184 0.90 -19.11 7.22
N ARG A 185 0.23 -19.88 8.06
CA ARG A 185 -0.89 -19.48 8.93
C ARG A 185 -0.64 -18.23 9.77
N TYR A 186 0.57 -18.09 10.32
CA TYR A 186 0.89 -16.98 11.21
C TYR A 186 1.46 -15.74 10.52
N LEU A 187 1.61 -15.78 9.21
CA LEU A 187 2.16 -14.68 8.42
C LEU A 187 1.08 -13.71 7.91
N LEU A 188 -0.17 -14.12 7.98
CA LEU A 188 -1.34 -13.34 7.61
C LEU A 188 -2.44 -13.50 8.67
N PRO A 189 -3.46 -12.63 8.71
CA PRO A 189 -4.57 -12.77 9.64
C PRO A 189 -5.24 -14.13 9.51
N GLU A 190 -5.65 -14.70 10.64
CA GLU A 190 -6.28 -16.03 10.70
C GLU A 190 -7.48 -16.14 9.74
N ALA A 191 -8.37 -15.13 9.75
CA ALA A 191 -9.52 -15.10 8.85
C ALA A 191 -9.11 -15.12 7.37
N CYS A 192 -8.01 -14.46 7.02
CA CYS A 192 -7.47 -14.47 5.65
C CYS A 192 -6.85 -15.82 5.30
N TYR A 193 -6.15 -16.45 6.25
CA TYR A 193 -5.60 -17.79 6.06
C TYR A 193 -6.70 -18.80 5.77
N GLU A 194 -7.76 -18.83 6.59
CA GLU A 194 -8.90 -19.72 6.39
C GLU A 194 -9.65 -19.42 5.08
N TYR A 195 -9.78 -18.13 4.72
CA TYR A 195 -10.33 -17.73 3.44
C TYR A 195 -9.51 -18.28 2.24
N CYS A 196 -8.19 -18.18 2.29
CA CYS A 196 -7.31 -18.73 1.27
C CYS A 196 -7.47 -20.24 1.11
N LYS A 197 -7.56 -20.97 2.23
CA LYS A 197 -7.76 -22.43 2.22
C LYS A 197 -9.12 -22.82 1.65
N LYS A 198 -10.20 -22.18 2.09
CA LYS A 198 -11.58 -22.42 1.64
C LYS A 198 -11.73 -22.22 0.14
N ASN A 199 -11.07 -21.18 -0.41
CA ASN A 199 -11.17 -20.84 -1.83
C ASN A 199 -10.03 -21.45 -2.67
N SER A 200 -9.19 -22.31 -2.07
CA SER A 200 -8.04 -22.94 -2.75
C SER A 200 -7.09 -21.96 -3.45
N LEU A 201 -6.95 -20.73 -2.90
CA LEU A 201 -6.08 -19.70 -3.45
C LEU A 201 -4.60 -20.11 -3.36
N TYR A 202 -3.82 -19.69 -4.34
CA TYR A 202 -2.36 -19.88 -4.41
C TYR A 202 -1.88 -21.33 -4.50
N LYS A 203 -2.77 -22.32 -4.57
CA LYS A 203 -2.39 -23.72 -4.78
C LYS A 203 -1.90 -23.90 -6.22
N LYS A 204 -0.78 -24.61 -6.41
CA LYS A 204 -0.39 -25.06 -7.75
C LYS A 204 -1.44 -26.05 -8.24
N VAL A 205 -2.04 -25.77 -9.39
CA VAL A 205 -2.81 -26.77 -10.13
C VAL A 205 -1.81 -27.84 -10.55
N LYS A 206 -2.02 -29.07 -10.09
CA LYS A 206 -1.21 -30.23 -10.50
C LYS A 206 -1.42 -30.55 -11.96
#